data_600fa29fd2533031ea0000a2a13a346c
#
_entry.id   600fa29fd2533031ea0000a2a13a346c
#
_cell.length_a   1.000
_cell.length_b   1.000
_cell.length_c   1.000
_cell.angle_alpha   90.00
_cell.angle_beta   90.00
_cell.angle_gamma   90.00
#
_symmetry.space_group_name_H-M   'P 1'
#
loop_
_entity.id
_entity.type
_entity.pdbx_description
1 polymer ?
#
loop_
_entity_poly.entity_id
_entity_poly.type
_entity_poly.pdbx_seq_one_letter_code
_entity_poly.pdbx_strand_id
1 'polypeptide(L)'
;MGHPERVISVEDHLTCDVGRMRRERLTRLRQHMAAQDVAAVLLLHDPHVAYASGHVGPAVDTTHAVHQRSVAIIGQEGPVHLFADRPSPDLVAEIHPPVFPELDESMAGLAEAIGMATEPSNAGRLAIDEMTGAMLRSGLLDGFDLLDAGRILGPARLVKTEDELACIDRAQRINEVAMEEVRTACLPGVRRSELAGLFISRVRQLGVDDVLIDPIFQPMPRNLSDGPRTSTDHVAFPTGVGDPLFNEEDLVWVDTGIGVEGYASDYGRTWVVGRDPSSAEQDLFRRWSAVMEASLAAIGPGATLAEVGRAAIGASRGAIPWLPHFYLAHGLGVESAEMPMVGTDLGEGFDEQFVLETGMVLVLEPVVWEDGVGGYRAEEVVAITDTGWRPLGGWPGHLGFES
;
A
#
# COMPACT_ATOMS: atom_id res chain seq x y z
N MET A 1 34.80 -1.03 11.54
CA MET A 1 34.14 -1.32 12.83
C MET A 1 32.81 -1.93 12.46
N GLY A 2 32.67 -3.27 12.68
CA GLY A 2 31.46 -3.98 12.30
C GLY A 2 30.25 -3.44 13.06
N HIS A 3 29.21 -3.10 12.33
CA HIS A 3 27.88 -2.89 12.92
C HIS A 3 27.46 -4.23 13.54
N PRO A 4 26.98 -4.25 14.79
CA PRO A 4 26.41 -5.48 15.35
C PRO A 4 25.21 -5.85 14.51
N GLU A 5 25.12 -7.15 14.14
CA GLU A 5 23.89 -7.73 13.58
C GLU A 5 22.73 -7.35 14.50
N ARG A 6 21.88 -6.43 14.05
CA ARG A 6 20.66 -6.09 14.74
C ARG A 6 19.70 -7.27 14.53
N VAL A 7 19.58 -8.10 15.55
CA VAL A 7 18.47 -9.04 15.61
C VAL A 7 17.20 -8.21 15.63
N ILE A 8 16.44 -8.25 14.54
CA ILE A 8 15.15 -7.56 14.44
C ILE A 8 14.20 -8.34 15.36
N SER A 9 13.92 -7.77 16.53
CA SER A 9 12.94 -8.34 17.46
C SER A 9 11.56 -7.80 17.12
N VAL A 10 10.61 -8.70 16.90
CA VAL A 10 9.19 -8.34 16.72
C VAL A 10 8.59 -7.79 18.02
N GLU A 11 9.28 -7.90 19.15
CA GLU A 11 8.78 -7.52 20.50
C GLU A 11 8.99 -6.04 20.90
N ASP A 12 9.82 -5.27 20.20
CA ASP A 12 10.08 -3.85 20.48
C ASP A 12 9.07 -2.92 19.76
N HIS A 13 7.77 -3.08 20.01
CA HIS A 13 6.74 -2.39 19.25
C HIS A 13 6.14 -1.19 19.98
N LEU A 14 6.00 -0.10 19.21
CA LEU A 14 5.05 0.96 19.55
C LEU A 14 3.66 0.31 19.72
N THR A 15 3.07 0.48 20.90
CA THR A 15 1.71 0.01 21.17
C THR A 15 0.73 0.90 20.44
N CYS A 16 0.03 0.34 19.43
CA CYS A 16 -1.06 1.02 18.74
C CYS A 16 -2.32 1.02 19.63
N ASP A 17 -2.89 2.17 19.90
CA ASP A 17 -4.23 2.29 20.45
C ASP A 17 -5.26 2.26 19.32
N VAL A 18 -5.70 1.05 18.97
CA VAL A 18 -6.67 0.81 17.90
C VAL A 18 -7.98 1.58 18.12
N GLY A 19 -8.43 1.72 19.37
CA GLY A 19 -9.64 2.48 19.68
C GLY A 19 -9.48 3.98 19.41
N ARG A 20 -8.35 4.57 19.79
CA ARG A 20 -8.02 5.97 19.47
C ARG A 20 -7.89 6.17 17.98
N MET A 21 -7.12 5.33 17.29
CA MET A 21 -6.93 5.36 15.84
C MET A 21 -8.27 5.40 15.09
N ARG A 22 -9.20 4.51 15.43
CA ARG A 22 -10.53 4.45 14.80
C ARG A 22 -11.33 5.74 15.00
N ARG A 23 -11.30 6.31 16.21
CA ARG A 23 -11.99 7.59 16.48
C ARG A 23 -11.38 8.77 15.70
N GLU A 24 -10.06 8.84 15.62
CA GLU A 24 -9.35 9.90 14.90
C GLU A 24 -9.61 9.82 13.41
N ARG A 25 -9.56 8.62 12.82
CA ARG A 25 -9.90 8.38 11.39
C ARG A 25 -11.33 8.82 11.07
N LEU A 26 -12.31 8.37 11.88
CA LEU A 26 -13.71 8.75 11.69
C LEU A 26 -13.93 10.26 11.82
N THR A 27 -13.26 10.90 12.78
CA THR A 27 -13.33 12.35 12.95
C THR A 27 -12.79 13.07 11.71
N ARG A 28 -11.66 12.64 11.18
CA ARG A 28 -11.03 13.20 9.98
C ARG A 28 -11.90 12.98 8.74
N LEU A 29 -12.45 11.78 8.57
CA LEU A 29 -13.36 11.47 7.48
C LEU A 29 -14.55 12.44 7.48
N ARG A 30 -15.21 12.66 8.63
CA ARG A 30 -16.32 13.58 8.80
C ARG A 30 -15.96 15.03 8.55
N GLN A 31 -14.75 15.46 8.90
CA GLN A 31 -14.26 16.80 8.55
C GLN A 31 -14.23 17.02 7.04
N HIS A 32 -13.74 16.02 6.27
CA HIS A 32 -13.73 16.09 4.82
C HIS A 32 -15.11 15.98 4.19
N MET A 33 -16.02 15.18 4.78
CA MET A 33 -17.43 15.16 4.38
C MET A 33 -18.07 16.54 4.53
N ALA A 34 -17.91 17.17 5.70
CA ALA A 34 -18.45 18.51 5.97
C ALA A 34 -17.86 19.57 5.02
N ALA A 35 -16.55 19.52 4.75
CA ALA A 35 -15.88 20.45 3.84
C ALA A 35 -16.39 20.38 2.39
N GLN A 36 -16.98 19.25 1.98
CA GLN A 36 -17.50 19.03 0.63
C GLN A 36 -19.04 18.91 0.59
N ASP A 37 -19.73 19.23 1.68
CA ASP A 37 -21.18 19.18 1.81
C ASP A 37 -21.75 17.78 1.46
N VAL A 38 -21.09 16.72 1.96
CA VAL A 38 -21.49 15.32 1.78
C VAL A 38 -22.30 14.85 2.97
N ALA A 39 -23.55 14.41 2.75
CA ALA A 39 -24.45 13.93 3.79
C ALA A 39 -24.01 12.57 4.34
N ALA A 40 -23.67 11.65 3.45
CA ALA A 40 -23.20 10.31 3.82
C ALA A 40 -22.17 9.78 2.81
N VAL A 41 -21.41 8.77 3.26
CA VAL A 41 -20.49 8.00 2.44
C VAL A 41 -20.90 6.54 2.48
N LEU A 42 -21.04 5.90 1.32
CA LEU A 42 -21.32 4.47 1.14
C LEU A 42 -20.08 3.79 0.60
N LEU A 43 -19.54 2.82 1.33
CA LEU A 43 -18.27 2.15 1.05
C LEU A 43 -18.48 0.65 0.89
N LEU A 44 -17.98 0.10 -0.21
CA LEU A 44 -17.98 -1.31 -0.55
C LEU A 44 -16.57 -1.88 -0.71
N HIS A 45 -15.56 -1.04 -0.98
CA HIS A 45 -14.17 -1.46 -1.12
C HIS A 45 -13.56 -1.76 0.25
N ASP A 46 -13.06 -3.00 0.44
CA ASP A 46 -12.63 -3.50 1.74
C ASP A 46 -11.66 -2.58 2.50
N PRO A 47 -10.58 -2.01 1.88
CA PRO A 47 -9.71 -1.06 2.56
C PRO A 47 -10.44 0.20 3.04
N HIS A 48 -11.42 0.69 2.30
CA HIS A 48 -12.22 1.86 2.69
C HIS A 48 -13.17 1.53 3.84
N VAL A 49 -13.81 0.35 3.78
CA VAL A 49 -14.63 -0.16 4.89
C VAL A 49 -13.79 -0.31 6.15
N ALA A 50 -12.58 -0.89 6.03
CA ALA A 50 -11.65 -1.05 7.14
C ALA A 50 -11.20 0.31 7.71
N TYR A 51 -10.90 1.28 6.87
CA TYR A 51 -10.53 2.63 7.31
C TYR A 51 -11.65 3.31 8.11
N ALA A 52 -12.88 3.27 7.59
CA ALA A 52 -14.02 3.97 8.18
C ALA A 52 -14.59 3.29 9.43
N SER A 53 -14.62 1.95 9.45
CA SER A 53 -15.26 1.16 10.51
C SER A 53 -14.28 0.47 11.45
N GLY A 54 -13.05 0.21 11.01
CA GLY A 54 -12.08 -0.66 11.67
C GLY A 54 -12.36 -2.16 11.48
N HIS A 55 -13.31 -2.53 10.63
CA HIS A 55 -13.61 -3.92 10.33
C HIS A 55 -12.77 -4.39 9.14
N VAL A 56 -11.91 -5.36 9.37
CA VAL A 56 -11.21 -6.09 8.32
C VAL A 56 -12.02 -7.33 8.01
N GLY A 57 -12.66 -7.34 6.86
CA GLY A 57 -13.43 -8.48 6.38
C GLY A 57 -12.55 -9.67 5.97
N PRO A 58 -13.10 -10.89 5.87
CA PRO A 58 -12.36 -12.00 5.30
C PRO A 58 -12.08 -11.73 3.82
N ALA A 59 -10.92 -12.19 3.34
CA ALA A 59 -10.61 -12.14 1.92
C ALA A 59 -11.72 -12.85 1.10
N VAL A 60 -12.26 -12.13 0.11
CA VAL A 60 -13.34 -12.65 -0.75
C VAL A 60 -12.69 -13.33 -1.96
N ASP A 61 -13.20 -14.49 -2.34
CA ASP A 61 -12.79 -15.12 -3.60
C ASP A 61 -13.35 -14.37 -4.83
N THR A 62 -13.08 -14.85 -6.01
CA THR A 62 -13.47 -14.21 -7.27
C THR A 62 -14.98 -14.21 -7.58
N THR A 63 -15.81 -14.76 -6.69
CA THR A 63 -17.26 -14.94 -6.89
C THR A 63 -18.08 -13.80 -6.27
N HIS A 64 -17.71 -12.54 -6.52
CA HIS A 64 -18.34 -11.35 -5.93
C HIS A 64 -19.88 -11.35 -5.97
N ALA A 65 -20.48 -11.86 -7.03
CA ALA A 65 -21.95 -11.86 -7.22
C ALA A 65 -22.73 -12.72 -6.22
N VAL A 66 -22.07 -13.59 -5.46
CA VAL A 66 -22.71 -14.54 -4.52
C VAL A 66 -22.07 -14.50 -3.13
N HIS A 67 -21.12 -13.59 -2.90
CA HIS A 67 -20.53 -13.39 -1.60
C HIS A 67 -21.17 -12.23 -0.84
N GLN A 68 -21.34 -12.44 0.45
CA GLN A 68 -21.64 -11.39 1.39
C GLN A 68 -20.41 -10.48 1.49
N ARG A 69 -20.61 -9.20 1.26
CA ARG A 69 -19.55 -8.19 1.38
C ARG A 69 -19.78 -7.35 2.62
N SER A 70 -18.68 -6.88 3.21
CA SER A 70 -18.74 -5.84 4.21
C SER A 70 -19.07 -4.50 3.53
N VAL A 71 -20.04 -3.77 4.07
CA VAL A 71 -20.43 -2.45 3.58
C VAL A 71 -20.49 -1.50 4.75
N ALA A 72 -19.94 -0.30 4.59
CA ALA A 72 -20.03 0.75 5.61
C ALA A 72 -20.78 1.97 5.09
N ILE A 73 -21.69 2.49 5.89
CA ILE A 73 -22.39 3.77 5.61
C ILE A 73 -22.12 4.72 6.78
N ILE A 74 -21.57 5.89 6.45
CA ILE A 74 -21.12 6.87 7.42
C ILE A 74 -21.87 8.18 7.18
N GLY A 75 -22.61 8.67 8.17
CA GLY A 75 -23.18 10.02 8.19
C GLY A 75 -22.21 11.04 8.78
N GLN A 76 -22.52 12.33 8.61
CA GLN A 76 -21.79 13.42 9.27
C GLN A 76 -21.80 13.29 10.80
N GLU A 77 -22.85 12.70 11.34
CA GLU A 77 -23.04 12.42 12.78
C GLU A 77 -23.54 10.97 12.96
N GLY A 78 -23.71 10.55 14.22
CA GLY A 78 -24.26 9.25 14.55
C GLY A 78 -23.28 8.08 14.42
N PRO A 79 -23.76 6.84 14.48
CA PRO A 79 -22.94 5.63 14.35
C PRO A 79 -22.46 5.42 12.90
N VAL A 80 -21.46 4.59 12.73
CA VAL A 80 -21.14 3.96 11.44
C VAL A 80 -22.08 2.76 11.29
N HIS A 81 -22.84 2.68 10.23
CA HIS A 81 -23.66 1.53 9.90
C HIS A 81 -22.80 0.51 9.17
N LEU A 82 -22.49 -0.61 9.82
CA LEU A 82 -21.63 -1.66 9.28
C LEU A 82 -22.45 -2.93 8.98
N PHE A 83 -22.51 -3.30 7.74
CA PHE A 83 -23.05 -4.58 7.27
C PHE A 83 -21.89 -5.58 7.20
N ALA A 84 -21.83 -6.52 8.12
CA ALA A 84 -20.72 -7.49 8.18
C ALA A 84 -21.11 -8.77 8.91
N ASP A 85 -20.48 -9.90 8.54
CA ASP A 85 -20.51 -11.13 9.31
C ASP A 85 -19.39 -11.08 10.36
N ARG A 86 -19.76 -11.35 11.63
CA ARG A 86 -18.80 -11.43 12.76
C ARG A 86 -17.86 -10.22 12.90
N PRO A 87 -18.41 -9.01 13.07
CA PRO A 87 -17.58 -7.84 13.30
C PRO A 87 -16.78 -7.98 14.61
N SER A 88 -15.64 -7.28 14.70
CA SER A 88 -14.89 -7.21 15.96
C SER A 88 -15.74 -6.63 17.09
N PRO A 89 -15.70 -7.21 18.32
CA PRO A 89 -16.49 -6.72 19.45
C PRO A 89 -16.13 -5.30 19.88
N ASP A 90 -14.96 -4.80 19.50
CA ASP A 90 -14.48 -3.47 19.89
C ASP A 90 -14.91 -2.36 18.90
N LEU A 91 -15.73 -2.69 17.90
CA LEU A 91 -16.22 -1.72 16.92
C LEU A 91 -17.33 -0.86 17.51
N VAL A 92 -17.16 0.46 17.44
CA VAL A 92 -18.19 1.46 17.72
C VAL A 92 -19.01 1.68 16.44
N ALA A 93 -19.86 0.71 16.12
CA ALA A 93 -20.69 0.76 14.93
C ALA A 93 -22.08 0.17 15.23
N GLU A 94 -23.08 0.57 14.45
CA GLU A 94 -24.37 -0.13 14.40
C GLU A 94 -24.24 -1.28 13.42
N ILE A 95 -24.33 -2.51 13.93
CA ILE A 95 -24.08 -3.72 13.15
C ILE A 95 -25.37 -4.22 12.52
N HIS A 96 -25.32 -4.39 11.21
CA HIS A 96 -26.41 -4.94 10.39
C HIS A 96 -26.01 -6.33 9.85
N PRO A 97 -27.00 -7.18 9.51
CA PRO A 97 -26.71 -8.41 8.79
C PRO A 97 -25.94 -8.13 7.51
N PRO A 98 -24.99 -9.02 7.12
CA PRO A 98 -24.22 -8.84 5.89
C PRO A 98 -25.14 -8.84 4.66
N VAL A 99 -24.71 -8.12 3.63
CA VAL A 99 -25.48 -7.90 2.40
C VAL A 99 -24.79 -8.48 1.17
N PHE A 100 -25.55 -8.65 0.10
CA PHE A 100 -25.07 -8.96 -1.24
C PHE A 100 -25.32 -7.72 -2.13
N PRO A 101 -24.36 -6.80 -2.27
CA PRO A 101 -24.60 -5.54 -2.98
C PRO A 101 -24.98 -5.71 -4.45
N GLU A 102 -24.74 -6.88 -5.04
CA GLU A 102 -25.08 -7.25 -6.40
C GLU A 102 -26.54 -7.73 -6.56
N LEU A 103 -27.25 -8.00 -5.45
CA LEU A 103 -28.61 -8.57 -5.44
C LEU A 103 -29.64 -7.53 -4.97
N ASP A 104 -30.81 -7.55 -5.64
CA ASP A 104 -31.89 -6.60 -5.37
C ASP A 104 -32.46 -6.73 -3.94
N GLU A 105 -32.40 -7.91 -3.34
CA GLU A 105 -32.85 -8.20 -1.96
C GLU A 105 -32.11 -7.40 -0.89
N SER A 106 -30.87 -6.98 -1.16
CA SER A 106 -30.06 -6.19 -0.23
C SER A 106 -30.37 -4.70 -0.24
N MET A 107 -31.08 -4.21 -1.26
CA MET A 107 -31.27 -2.78 -1.48
C MET A 107 -32.12 -2.11 -0.40
N ALA A 108 -33.10 -2.80 0.15
CA ALA A 108 -33.98 -2.25 1.20
C ALA A 108 -33.21 -1.90 2.48
N GLY A 109 -32.31 -2.80 2.95
CA GLY A 109 -31.49 -2.55 4.13
C GLY A 109 -30.48 -1.43 3.92
N LEU A 110 -29.88 -1.38 2.73
CA LEU A 110 -28.95 -0.28 2.38
C LEU A 110 -29.69 1.07 2.32
N ALA A 111 -30.90 1.11 1.73
CA ALA A 111 -31.73 2.33 1.67
C ALA A 111 -32.10 2.83 3.06
N GLU A 112 -32.48 1.95 3.98
CA GLU A 112 -32.80 2.30 5.37
C GLU A 112 -31.59 2.92 6.08
N ALA A 113 -30.42 2.28 5.98
CA ALA A 113 -29.19 2.80 6.60
C ALA A 113 -28.71 4.11 5.97
N ILE A 114 -28.82 4.29 4.65
CA ILE A 114 -28.56 5.58 3.98
C ILE A 114 -29.51 6.65 4.52
N GLY A 115 -30.82 6.34 4.64
CA GLY A 115 -31.80 7.23 5.21
C GLY A 115 -31.41 7.70 6.62
N MET A 116 -31.09 6.76 7.51
CA MET A 116 -30.63 7.07 8.88
C MET A 116 -29.34 7.92 8.90
N ALA A 117 -28.40 7.63 8.04
CA ALA A 117 -27.13 8.36 7.96
C ALA A 117 -27.28 9.79 7.39
N THR A 118 -28.31 10.03 6.56
CA THR A 118 -28.55 11.34 5.92
C THR A 118 -29.56 12.21 6.64
N GLU A 119 -30.46 11.66 7.48
CA GLU A 119 -31.47 12.41 8.21
C GLU A 119 -30.96 13.64 8.99
N PRO A 120 -29.79 13.58 9.66
CA PRO A 120 -29.27 14.74 10.39
C PRO A 120 -28.74 15.86 9.49
N SER A 121 -28.57 15.61 8.20
CA SER A 121 -27.95 16.53 7.23
C SER A 121 -28.99 17.10 6.26
N ASN A 122 -28.85 18.40 5.93
CA ASN A 122 -29.58 19.01 4.82
C ASN A 122 -28.84 18.83 3.47
N ALA A 123 -27.68 18.18 3.44
CA ALA A 123 -26.92 17.94 2.24
C ALA A 123 -27.58 16.86 1.38
N GLY A 124 -27.70 17.10 0.09
CA GLY A 124 -28.24 16.13 -0.89
C GLY A 124 -27.16 15.27 -1.55
N ARG A 125 -25.89 15.36 -1.09
CA ARG A 125 -24.74 14.67 -1.71
C ARG A 125 -24.40 13.37 -1.00
N LEU A 126 -24.24 12.30 -1.80
CA LEU A 126 -23.79 10.98 -1.33
C LEU A 126 -22.46 10.63 -2.01
N ALA A 127 -21.42 10.34 -1.23
CA ALA A 127 -20.18 9.85 -1.78
C ALA A 127 -20.18 8.31 -1.81
N ILE A 128 -19.70 7.71 -2.92
CA ILE A 128 -19.66 6.27 -3.13
C ILE A 128 -18.31 5.87 -3.73
N ASP A 129 -17.79 4.71 -3.37
CA ASP A 129 -16.55 4.16 -3.93
C ASP A 129 -16.79 3.10 -5.00
N GLU A 130 -17.93 2.43 -4.96
CA GLU A 130 -18.32 1.41 -5.94
C GLU A 130 -19.82 1.46 -6.19
N MET A 131 -20.24 1.21 -7.44
CA MET A 131 -21.65 1.13 -7.84
C MET A 131 -21.94 -0.22 -8.49
N THR A 132 -22.85 -0.99 -7.89
CA THR A 132 -23.27 -2.27 -8.46
C THR A 132 -24.46 -2.12 -9.42
N GLY A 133 -24.66 -3.14 -10.28
CA GLY A 133 -25.83 -3.16 -11.17
C GLY A 133 -27.16 -3.21 -10.43
N ALA A 134 -27.24 -3.79 -9.23
CA ALA A 134 -28.43 -3.81 -8.39
C ALA A 134 -28.74 -2.39 -7.84
N MET A 135 -27.74 -1.67 -7.38
CA MET A 135 -27.90 -0.28 -6.92
C MET A 135 -28.51 0.63 -8.01
N LEU A 136 -27.99 0.49 -9.26
CA LEU A 136 -28.54 1.23 -10.40
C LEU A 136 -29.99 0.86 -10.72
N ARG A 137 -30.33 -0.44 -10.73
CA ARG A 137 -31.68 -0.89 -11.09
C ARG A 137 -32.73 -0.56 -10.03
N SER A 138 -32.35 -0.61 -8.76
CA SER A 138 -33.27 -0.42 -7.64
C SER A 138 -33.68 1.04 -7.42
N GLY A 139 -32.93 1.98 -7.99
CA GLY A 139 -33.08 3.40 -7.67
C GLY A 139 -32.57 3.78 -6.28
N LEU A 140 -31.73 2.93 -5.65
CA LEU A 140 -31.15 3.19 -4.32
C LEU A 140 -30.50 4.57 -4.20
N LEU A 141 -29.90 5.03 -5.28
CA LEU A 141 -29.13 6.27 -5.34
C LEU A 141 -29.93 7.46 -5.93
N ASP A 142 -31.21 7.24 -6.26
CA ASP A 142 -32.04 8.28 -6.86
C ASP A 142 -32.25 9.45 -5.91
N GLY A 143 -32.11 10.65 -6.44
CA GLY A 143 -32.29 11.89 -5.68
C GLY A 143 -31.04 12.42 -4.98
N PHE A 144 -29.92 11.68 -5.00
CA PHE A 144 -28.64 12.14 -4.50
C PHE A 144 -27.78 12.75 -5.63
N ASP A 145 -27.04 13.79 -5.29
CA ASP A 145 -25.89 14.26 -6.07
C ASP A 145 -24.69 13.37 -5.73
N LEU A 146 -24.29 12.48 -6.67
CA LEU A 146 -23.28 11.48 -6.42
C LEU A 146 -21.87 12.05 -6.55
N LEU A 147 -21.00 11.72 -5.59
CA LEU A 147 -19.60 12.07 -5.55
C LEU A 147 -18.74 10.80 -5.45
N ASP A 148 -17.56 10.80 -6.05
CA ASP A 148 -16.56 9.78 -5.82
C ASP A 148 -16.06 9.87 -4.37
N ALA A 149 -16.16 8.76 -3.61
CA ALA A 149 -15.69 8.68 -2.22
C ALA A 149 -14.17 8.92 -2.08
N GLY A 150 -13.39 8.69 -3.12
CA GLY A 150 -11.97 9.01 -3.15
C GLY A 150 -11.67 10.48 -2.87
N ARG A 151 -12.60 11.39 -3.19
CA ARG A 151 -12.47 12.83 -2.87
C ARG A 151 -12.59 13.14 -1.37
N ILE A 152 -13.18 12.24 -0.61
CA ILE A 152 -13.29 12.32 0.85
C ILE A 152 -12.20 11.49 1.53
N LEU A 153 -12.05 10.24 1.09
CA LEU A 153 -11.11 9.28 1.66
C LEU A 153 -9.65 9.64 1.37
N GLY A 154 -9.34 10.08 0.16
CA GLY A 154 -7.98 10.42 -0.22
C GLY A 154 -7.35 11.43 0.74
N PRO A 155 -7.92 12.65 0.90
CA PRO A 155 -7.41 13.63 1.87
C PRO A 155 -7.46 13.14 3.32
N ALA A 156 -8.47 12.33 3.71
CA ALA A 156 -8.59 11.83 5.08
C ALA A 156 -7.47 10.83 5.43
N ARG A 157 -7.00 10.04 4.45
CA ARG A 157 -5.97 9.00 4.59
C ARG A 157 -4.54 9.51 4.40
N LEU A 158 -4.39 10.69 3.78
CA LEU A 158 -3.12 11.22 3.33
C LEU A 158 -2.12 11.42 4.48
N VAL A 159 -2.55 12.05 5.57
CA VAL A 159 -1.77 12.27 6.78
C VAL A 159 -2.13 11.22 7.81
N LYS A 160 -1.21 10.38 8.23
CA LYS A 160 -1.40 9.30 9.20
C LYS A 160 -1.35 9.83 10.63
N THR A 161 -2.13 9.24 11.52
CA THR A 161 -1.99 9.42 12.97
C THR A 161 -0.79 8.63 13.48
N GLU A 162 -0.34 8.87 14.71
CA GLU A 162 0.76 8.11 15.32
C GLU A 162 0.42 6.62 15.46
N ASP A 163 -0.85 6.28 15.72
CA ASP A 163 -1.28 4.88 15.80
C ASP A 163 -1.30 4.20 14.42
N GLU A 164 -1.68 4.92 13.36
CA GLU A 164 -1.59 4.43 11.98
C GLU A 164 -0.13 4.17 11.58
N LEU A 165 0.77 5.11 11.91
CA LEU A 165 2.21 4.95 11.69
C LEU A 165 2.79 3.76 12.47
N ALA A 166 2.30 3.50 13.70
CA ALA A 166 2.71 2.35 14.48
C ALA A 166 2.25 1.02 13.84
N CYS A 167 1.05 0.97 13.25
CA CYS A 167 0.57 -0.21 12.52
C CYS A 167 1.41 -0.48 11.27
N ILE A 168 1.73 0.56 10.49
CA ILE A 168 2.60 0.45 9.29
C ILE A 168 4.01 -0.02 9.70
N ASP A 169 4.62 0.59 10.74
CA ASP A 169 5.94 0.19 11.24
C ASP A 169 5.97 -1.28 11.66
N ARG A 170 4.92 -1.74 12.35
CA ARG A 170 4.78 -3.14 12.75
C ARG A 170 4.64 -4.07 11.55
N ALA A 171 3.79 -3.73 10.57
CA ALA A 171 3.64 -4.51 9.35
C ALA A 171 4.96 -4.61 8.60
N GLN A 172 5.68 -3.50 8.48
CA GLN A 172 6.99 -3.44 7.83
C GLN A 172 8.00 -4.37 8.50
N ARG A 173 8.13 -4.32 9.84
CA ARG A 173 9.06 -5.20 10.60
C ARG A 173 8.73 -6.68 10.46
N ILE A 174 7.45 -7.05 10.45
CA ILE A 174 7.04 -8.44 10.26
C ILE A 174 7.44 -8.92 8.86
N ASN A 175 7.21 -8.08 7.84
CA ASN A 175 7.60 -8.38 6.47
C ASN A 175 9.12 -8.58 6.37
N GLU A 176 9.91 -7.66 6.90
CA GLU A 176 11.38 -7.72 6.91
C GLU A 176 11.91 -9.00 7.59
N VAL A 177 11.35 -9.38 8.74
CA VAL A 177 11.74 -10.62 9.45
C VAL A 177 11.45 -11.87 8.61
N ALA A 178 10.28 -11.90 7.95
CA ALA A 178 9.94 -13.01 7.07
C ALA A 178 10.84 -13.07 5.83
N MET A 179 11.14 -11.91 5.24
CA MET A 179 11.96 -11.81 4.05
C MET A 179 13.44 -12.18 4.30
N GLU A 180 13.98 -11.92 5.50
CA GLU A 180 15.33 -12.37 5.85
C GLU A 180 15.43 -13.91 5.87
N GLU A 181 14.40 -14.61 6.35
CA GLU A 181 14.33 -16.06 6.30
C GLU A 181 14.22 -16.59 4.86
N VAL A 182 13.35 -15.96 4.05
CA VAL A 182 13.19 -16.31 2.62
C VAL A 182 14.47 -16.07 1.84
N ARG A 183 15.20 -15.00 2.12
CA ARG A 183 16.48 -14.70 1.49
C ARG A 183 17.49 -15.81 1.67
N THR A 184 17.59 -16.39 2.87
CA THR A 184 18.49 -17.51 3.14
C THR A 184 18.13 -18.80 2.39
N ALA A 185 16.86 -18.94 2.00
CA ALA A 185 16.35 -20.06 1.21
C ALA A 185 16.45 -19.84 -0.30
N CYS A 186 16.79 -18.63 -0.76
CA CYS A 186 16.92 -18.30 -2.19
C CYS A 186 18.24 -18.83 -2.75
N LEU A 187 18.27 -20.12 -3.08
CA LEU A 187 19.43 -20.87 -3.56
C LEU A 187 19.23 -21.34 -4.99
N PRO A 188 20.31 -21.64 -5.75
CA PRO A 188 20.20 -22.24 -7.07
C PRO A 188 19.36 -23.53 -7.04
N GLY A 189 18.44 -23.65 -7.99
CA GLY A 189 17.53 -24.80 -8.11
C GLY A 189 16.25 -24.71 -7.30
N VAL A 190 16.05 -23.67 -6.47
CA VAL A 190 14.78 -23.39 -5.77
C VAL A 190 13.79 -22.77 -6.75
N ARG A 191 12.51 -23.06 -6.59
CA ARG A 191 11.42 -22.46 -7.38
C ARG A 191 10.89 -21.20 -6.74
N ARG A 192 10.36 -20.31 -7.57
CA ARG A 192 9.60 -19.13 -7.11
C ARG A 192 8.51 -19.53 -6.11
N SER A 193 7.71 -20.54 -6.44
CA SER A 193 6.60 -21.01 -5.59
C SER A 193 7.04 -21.51 -4.22
N GLU A 194 8.25 -22.08 -4.11
CA GLU A 194 8.78 -22.53 -2.83
C GLU A 194 9.09 -21.34 -1.92
N LEU A 195 9.70 -20.28 -2.46
CA LEU A 195 9.95 -19.03 -1.71
C LEU A 195 8.65 -18.35 -1.31
N ALA A 196 7.67 -18.25 -2.21
CA ALA A 196 6.36 -17.70 -1.91
C ALA A 196 5.65 -18.49 -0.80
N GLY A 197 5.69 -19.81 -0.86
CA GLY A 197 5.14 -20.68 0.19
C GLY A 197 5.82 -20.49 1.54
N LEU A 198 7.15 -20.36 1.58
CA LEU A 198 7.92 -20.07 2.79
C LEU A 198 7.51 -18.72 3.38
N PHE A 199 7.46 -17.66 2.56
CA PHE A 199 7.04 -16.32 2.97
C PHE A 199 5.64 -16.34 3.60
N ILE A 200 4.64 -16.87 2.89
CA ILE A 200 3.25 -16.94 3.37
C ILE A 200 3.16 -17.71 4.70
N SER A 201 3.86 -18.85 4.80
CA SER A 201 3.90 -19.62 6.03
C SER A 201 4.48 -18.81 7.20
N ARG A 202 5.56 -18.08 6.95
CA ARG A 202 6.25 -17.31 7.97
C ARG A 202 5.44 -16.12 8.46
N VAL A 203 4.87 -15.31 7.57
CA VAL A 203 4.08 -14.14 7.97
C VAL A 203 2.81 -14.54 8.73
N ARG A 204 2.17 -15.65 8.34
CA ARG A 204 1.01 -16.19 9.10
C ARG A 204 1.41 -16.66 10.51
N GLN A 205 2.59 -17.24 10.70
CA GLN A 205 3.12 -17.57 12.04
C GLN A 205 3.39 -16.32 12.89
N LEU A 206 3.74 -15.21 12.25
CA LEU A 206 3.99 -13.93 12.91
C LEU A 206 2.70 -13.13 13.20
N GLY A 207 1.52 -13.66 12.79
CA GLY A 207 0.21 -13.12 13.16
C GLY A 207 -0.25 -11.96 12.30
N VAL A 208 0.06 -11.96 10.99
CA VAL A 208 -0.49 -10.98 10.05
C VAL A 208 -1.97 -11.26 9.76
N ASP A 209 -2.70 -10.20 9.46
CA ASP A 209 -4.12 -10.30 9.09
C ASP A 209 -4.28 -10.85 7.68
N ASP A 210 -3.49 -10.32 6.73
CA ASP A 210 -3.57 -10.70 5.33
C ASP A 210 -2.23 -10.60 4.59
N VAL A 211 -2.15 -11.26 3.41
CA VAL A 211 -1.09 -11.09 2.41
C VAL A 211 -1.69 -10.25 1.28
N LEU A 212 -1.24 -9.00 1.15
CA LEU A 212 -1.88 -8.02 0.28
C LEU A 212 -1.41 -8.11 -1.16
N ILE A 213 -0.17 -8.53 -1.36
CA ILE A 213 0.45 -8.68 -2.69
C ILE A 213 0.85 -10.15 -2.84
N ASP A 214 0.50 -10.78 -3.97
CA ASP A 214 1.04 -12.10 -4.32
C ASP A 214 2.58 -12.01 -4.34
N PRO A 215 3.30 -12.78 -3.48
CA PRO A 215 4.73 -12.57 -3.30
C PRO A 215 5.50 -12.69 -4.60
N ILE A 216 6.20 -11.63 -4.96
CA ILE A 216 6.98 -11.54 -6.19
C ILE A 216 8.41 -12.00 -5.91
N PHE A 217 8.83 -13.06 -6.56
CA PHE A 217 10.20 -13.57 -6.60
C PHE A 217 10.54 -13.88 -8.05
N GLN A 218 11.28 -13.00 -8.72
CA GLN A 218 11.49 -13.13 -10.16
C GLN A 218 12.93 -12.90 -10.57
N PRO A 219 13.45 -13.72 -11.50
CA PRO A 219 14.69 -13.36 -12.17
C PRO A 219 14.55 -12.02 -12.89
N MET A 220 15.48 -11.12 -12.62
CA MET A 220 15.59 -9.83 -13.29
C MET A 220 16.10 -10.06 -14.72
N PRO A 221 15.41 -9.56 -15.76
CA PRO A 221 15.94 -9.65 -17.12
C PRO A 221 17.22 -8.82 -17.26
N ARG A 222 18.13 -9.25 -18.13
CA ARG A 222 19.41 -8.56 -18.35
C ARG A 222 19.27 -7.26 -19.15
N ASN A 223 18.26 -7.18 -20.02
CA ASN A 223 17.97 -5.95 -20.78
C ASN A 223 16.57 -5.45 -20.44
N LEU A 224 16.41 -4.15 -20.37
CA LEU A 224 15.12 -3.53 -20.09
C LEU A 224 14.06 -3.87 -21.14
N SER A 225 14.48 -4.08 -22.41
CA SER A 225 13.61 -4.53 -23.48
C SER A 225 13.00 -5.92 -23.29
N ASP A 226 13.62 -6.75 -22.47
CA ASP A 226 13.21 -8.15 -22.28
C ASP A 226 12.13 -8.31 -21.20
N GLY A 227 11.72 -7.22 -20.57
CA GLY A 227 10.70 -7.16 -19.54
C GLY A 227 11.25 -6.64 -18.21
N PRO A 228 10.51 -6.75 -17.12
CA PRO A 228 9.18 -7.37 -16.95
C PRO A 228 8.08 -6.55 -17.66
N ARG A 229 7.09 -7.24 -18.26
CA ARG A 229 6.00 -6.61 -19.00
C ARG A 229 4.63 -7.08 -18.52
N THR A 230 3.68 -6.16 -18.54
CA THR A 230 2.25 -6.50 -18.35
C THR A 230 1.66 -7.08 -19.62
N SER A 231 0.41 -7.54 -19.52
CA SER A 231 -0.40 -7.97 -20.68
C SER A 231 -0.66 -6.84 -21.71
N THR A 232 -0.43 -5.58 -21.31
CA THR A 232 -0.57 -4.40 -22.18
C THR A 232 0.76 -3.95 -22.80
N ASP A 233 1.80 -4.77 -22.66
CA ASP A 233 3.17 -4.52 -23.16
C ASP A 233 3.89 -3.33 -22.49
N HIS A 234 3.37 -2.85 -21.35
CA HIS A 234 4.04 -1.89 -20.51
C HIS A 234 4.98 -2.59 -19.53
N VAL A 235 6.14 -1.97 -19.28
CA VAL A 235 7.03 -2.42 -18.21
C VAL A 235 6.36 -2.05 -16.88
N ALA A 236 5.95 -3.06 -16.14
CA ALA A 236 5.38 -2.91 -14.82
C ALA A 236 5.87 -4.08 -13.96
N PHE A 237 5.24 -4.30 -12.82
CA PHE A 237 5.63 -5.38 -11.94
C PHE A 237 5.97 -6.67 -12.67
N PRO A 238 7.03 -7.36 -12.24
CA PRO A 238 7.32 -8.71 -12.72
C PRO A 238 6.33 -9.72 -12.12
N THR A 239 5.04 -9.52 -12.35
CA THR A 239 4.02 -10.53 -12.08
C THR A 239 4.23 -11.65 -13.08
N GLY A 240 5.20 -12.51 -12.80
CA GLY A 240 5.63 -13.52 -13.72
C GLY A 240 4.58 -14.55 -13.99
N VAL A 241 4.41 -14.82 -15.26
CA VAL A 241 3.76 -16.03 -15.72
C VAL A 241 4.75 -17.18 -15.56
N GLY A 242 4.38 -18.19 -14.77
CA GLY A 242 5.18 -19.40 -14.59
C GLY A 242 5.83 -19.52 -13.21
N ASP A 243 6.57 -20.60 -13.05
CA ASP A 243 7.26 -20.96 -11.82
C ASP A 243 8.74 -21.24 -12.14
N PRO A 244 9.54 -20.19 -12.37
CA PRO A 244 10.94 -20.37 -12.74
C PRO A 244 11.75 -20.99 -11.61
N LEU A 245 12.78 -21.78 -12.02
CA LEU A 245 13.88 -22.15 -11.14
C LEU A 245 14.90 -21.03 -11.12
N PHE A 246 15.37 -20.67 -9.95
CA PHE A 246 16.51 -19.75 -9.84
C PHE A 246 17.81 -20.47 -10.17
N ASN A 247 18.61 -19.83 -11.01
CA ASN A 247 19.92 -20.35 -11.39
C ASN A 247 21.00 -19.59 -10.62
N GLU A 248 22.18 -20.17 -10.56
CA GLU A 248 23.37 -19.47 -10.10
C GLU A 248 23.59 -18.23 -10.99
N GLU A 249 23.90 -17.10 -10.38
CA GLU A 249 24.08 -15.80 -11.03
C GLU A 249 22.79 -15.03 -11.39
N ASP A 250 21.60 -15.57 -11.15
CA ASP A 250 20.40 -14.77 -11.35
C ASP A 250 20.37 -13.57 -10.38
N LEU A 251 20.04 -12.40 -10.91
CA LEU A 251 19.52 -11.31 -10.12
C LEU A 251 18.04 -11.60 -9.87
N VAL A 252 17.60 -11.55 -8.61
CA VAL A 252 16.21 -11.78 -8.24
C VAL A 252 15.62 -10.51 -7.71
N TRP A 253 14.55 -10.09 -8.32
CA TRP A 253 13.70 -9.02 -7.82
C TRP A 253 12.65 -9.62 -6.90
N VAL A 254 12.54 -9.05 -5.69
CA VAL A 254 11.53 -9.44 -4.73
C VAL A 254 10.66 -8.26 -4.36
N ASP A 255 9.38 -8.55 -4.16
CA ASP A 255 8.40 -7.56 -3.75
C ASP A 255 7.28 -8.26 -2.98
N THR A 256 6.96 -7.75 -1.77
CA THR A 256 5.99 -8.39 -0.87
C THR A 256 5.27 -7.35 -0.02
N GLY A 257 3.96 -7.54 0.16
CA GLY A 257 3.11 -6.71 1.01
C GLY A 257 2.23 -7.55 1.92
N ILE A 258 2.14 -7.16 3.18
CA ILE A 258 1.28 -7.79 4.19
C ILE A 258 0.44 -6.75 4.93
N GLY A 259 -0.64 -7.18 5.57
CA GLY A 259 -1.54 -6.34 6.35
C GLY A 259 -1.50 -6.63 7.85
N VAL A 260 -1.44 -5.57 8.65
CA VAL A 260 -1.58 -5.64 10.11
C VAL A 260 -2.54 -4.53 10.57
N GLU A 261 -3.61 -4.91 11.28
CA GLU A 261 -4.68 -3.98 11.70
C GLU A 261 -5.26 -3.17 10.52
N GLY A 262 -5.27 -3.78 9.31
CA GLY A 262 -5.71 -3.15 8.07
C GLY A 262 -4.70 -2.20 7.43
N TYR A 263 -3.46 -2.14 7.91
CA TYR A 263 -2.37 -1.32 7.33
C TYR A 263 -1.35 -2.17 6.61
N ALA A 264 -0.95 -1.69 5.43
CA ALA A 264 -0.01 -2.37 4.55
C ALA A 264 1.45 -2.15 4.96
N SER A 265 2.30 -3.13 4.62
CA SER A 265 3.74 -2.98 4.46
C SER A 265 4.11 -3.09 2.99
N ASP A 266 5.31 -2.63 2.66
CA ASP A 266 5.91 -2.79 1.34
C ASP A 266 7.40 -3.10 1.46
N TYR A 267 7.86 -4.16 0.81
CA TYR A 267 9.24 -4.61 0.90
C TYR A 267 9.75 -5.07 -0.45
N GLY A 268 10.66 -4.32 -1.02
CA GLY A 268 11.35 -4.67 -2.25
C GLY A 268 12.87 -4.71 -2.07
N ARG A 269 13.51 -5.73 -2.64
CA ARG A 269 14.97 -5.90 -2.67
C ARG A 269 15.43 -6.58 -3.96
N THR A 270 16.70 -6.43 -4.28
CA THR A 270 17.38 -7.21 -5.33
C THR A 270 18.43 -8.09 -4.70
N TRP A 271 18.42 -9.38 -5.03
CA TRP A 271 19.36 -10.38 -4.54
C TRP A 271 20.14 -11.03 -5.67
N VAL A 272 21.35 -11.52 -5.38
CA VAL A 272 22.12 -12.37 -6.28
C VAL A 272 22.06 -13.80 -5.77
N VAL A 273 21.75 -14.76 -6.64
CA VAL A 273 21.60 -16.17 -6.27
C VAL A 273 22.96 -16.88 -6.34
N GLY A 274 23.34 -17.57 -5.27
CA GLY A 274 24.45 -18.53 -5.24
C GLY A 274 25.86 -17.94 -5.20
N ARG A 275 26.05 -16.63 -5.33
CA ARG A 275 27.35 -15.96 -5.29
C ARG A 275 27.26 -14.52 -4.76
N ASP A 276 28.43 -13.92 -4.52
CA ASP A 276 28.51 -12.48 -4.27
C ASP A 276 28.23 -11.66 -5.55
N PRO A 277 27.72 -10.41 -5.42
CA PRO A 277 27.53 -9.51 -6.55
C PRO A 277 28.84 -9.24 -7.31
N SER A 278 28.76 -9.26 -8.63
CA SER A 278 29.85 -8.82 -9.52
C SER A 278 30.12 -7.32 -9.38
N SER A 279 31.25 -6.85 -9.92
CA SER A 279 31.57 -5.42 -9.92
C SER A 279 30.53 -4.55 -10.69
N ALA A 280 29.91 -5.09 -11.72
CA ALA A 280 28.86 -4.40 -12.47
C ALA A 280 27.57 -4.30 -11.64
N GLU A 281 27.18 -5.36 -10.96
CA GLU A 281 26.01 -5.35 -10.06
C GLU A 281 26.25 -4.46 -8.82
N GLN A 282 27.45 -4.42 -8.29
CA GLN A 282 27.88 -3.47 -7.26
C GLN A 282 27.77 -2.02 -7.76
N ASP A 283 28.05 -1.75 -9.06
CA ASP A 283 27.86 -0.42 -9.65
C ASP A 283 26.39 -0.03 -9.73
N LEU A 284 25.51 -0.96 -10.12
CA LEU A 284 24.06 -0.73 -10.08
C LEU A 284 23.60 -0.34 -8.66
N PHE A 285 24.03 -1.06 -7.65
CA PHE A 285 23.72 -0.73 -6.25
C PHE A 285 24.21 0.66 -5.85
N ARG A 286 25.46 1.02 -6.18
CA ARG A 286 25.99 2.36 -5.88
C ARG A 286 25.17 3.48 -6.56
N ARG A 287 24.76 3.26 -7.81
CA ARG A 287 23.91 4.20 -8.55
C ARG A 287 22.52 4.31 -7.92
N TRP A 288 21.94 3.18 -7.55
CA TRP A 288 20.67 3.16 -6.81
C TRP A 288 20.77 3.89 -5.48
N SER A 289 21.80 3.62 -4.69
CA SER A 289 22.05 4.29 -3.39
C SER A 289 22.17 5.81 -3.55
N ALA A 290 22.87 6.28 -4.57
CA ALA A 290 23.00 7.72 -4.83
C ALA A 290 21.63 8.37 -5.17
N VAL A 291 20.76 7.66 -5.92
CA VAL A 291 19.40 8.13 -6.21
C VAL A 291 18.54 8.13 -4.95
N MET A 292 18.59 7.06 -4.16
CA MET A 292 17.86 6.95 -2.90
C MET A 292 18.27 8.06 -1.92
N GLU A 293 19.57 8.26 -1.70
CA GLU A 293 20.09 9.30 -0.82
C GLU A 293 19.64 10.70 -1.25
N ALA A 294 19.68 10.99 -2.55
CA ALA A 294 19.24 12.29 -3.08
C ALA A 294 17.72 12.49 -2.91
N SER A 295 16.92 11.44 -3.15
CA SER A 295 15.47 11.47 -2.94
C SER A 295 15.14 11.72 -1.47
N LEU A 296 15.76 10.98 -0.56
CA LEU A 296 15.58 11.14 0.89
C LEU A 296 16.00 12.52 1.38
N ALA A 297 17.08 13.09 0.84
CA ALA A 297 17.53 14.44 1.20
C ALA A 297 16.55 15.55 0.76
N ALA A 298 15.71 15.28 -0.24
CA ALA A 298 14.69 16.20 -0.72
C ALA A 298 13.34 16.06 0.03
N ILE A 299 13.16 15.02 0.85
CA ILE A 299 11.92 14.78 1.60
C ILE A 299 11.90 15.57 2.89
N GLY A 300 10.82 16.32 3.09
CA GLY A 300 10.53 17.03 4.33
C GLY A 300 9.21 17.78 4.23
N PRO A 301 8.70 18.31 5.36
CA PRO A 301 7.48 19.09 5.35
C PRO A 301 7.67 20.37 4.52
N GLY A 302 6.75 20.62 3.59
CA GLY A 302 6.81 21.77 2.67
C GLY A 302 7.51 21.50 1.34
N ALA A 303 8.21 20.36 1.17
CA ALA A 303 8.75 19.96 -0.12
C ALA A 303 7.64 19.53 -1.08
N THR A 304 7.80 19.78 -2.37
CA THR A 304 6.90 19.29 -3.41
C THR A 304 7.33 17.91 -3.90
N LEU A 305 6.39 17.11 -4.45
CA LEU A 305 6.75 15.84 -5.09
C LEU A 305 7.72 16.05 -6.27
N ALA A 306 7.58 17.17 -6.99
CA ALA A 306 8.48 17.53 -8.09
C ALA A 306 9.93 17.76 -7.62
N GLU A 307 10.14 18.30 -6.42
CA GLU A 307 11.49 18.45 -5.86
C GLU A 307 12.14 17.10 -5.59
N VAL A 308 11.38 16.13 -5.07
CA VAL A 308 11.86 14.75 -4.85
C VAL A 308 12.21 14.09 -6.19
N GLY A 309 11.32 14.18 -7.19
CA GLY A 309 11.56 13.65 -8.53
C GLY A 309 12.79 14.26 -9.22
N ARG A 310 12.94 15.59 -9.14
CA ARG A 310 14.12 16.29 -9.69
C ARG A 310 15.42 15.89 -9.02
N ALA A 311 15.41 15.69 -7.69
CA ALA A 311 16.59 15.22 -6.95
C ALA A 311 17.01 13.82 -7.42
N ALA A 312 16.07 12.90 -7.58
CA ALA A 312 16.29 11.55 -8.10
C ALA A 312 16.88 11.56 -9.53
N ILE A 313 16.27 12.33 -10.45
CA ILE A 313 16.75 12.50 -11.83
C ILE A 313 18.16 13.12 -11.85
N GLY A 314 18.43 14.13 -11.01
CA GLY A 314 19.74 14.75 -10.90
C GLY A 314 20.83 13.76 -10.47
N ALA A 315 20.55 12.92 -9.47
CA ALA A 315 21.46 11.87 -9.01
C ALA A 315 21.67 10.76 -10.04
N SER A 316 20.66 10.49 -10.86
CA SER A 316 20.70 9.54 -12.00
C SER A 316 21.30 10.14 -13.27
N ARG A 317 22.04 11.25 -13.20
CA ARG A 317 22.68 11.96 -14.34
C ARG A 317 21.70 12.37 -15.44
N GLY A 318 20.47 12.70 -15.06
CA GLY A 318 19.41 13.12 -15.98
C GLY A 318 18.57 11.98 -16.56
N ALA A 319 18.86 10.72 -16.24
CA ALA A 319 17.97 9.61 -16.55
C ALA A 319 16.83 9.54 -15.53
N ILE A 320 15.66 9.08 -15.94
CA ILE A 320 14.53 8.79 -15.04
C ILE A 320 14.84 7.48 -14.31
N PRO A 321 14.99 7.48 -12.97
CA PRO A 321 15.34 6.29 -12.22
C PRO A 321 14.10 5.51 -11.73
N TRP A 322 13.12 5.33 -12.60
CA TRP A 322 11.95 4.44 -12.40
C TRP A 322 11.44 3.93 -13.75
N LEU A 323 10.63 2.89 -13.71
CA LEU A 323 10.12 2.25 -14.92
C LEU A 323 9.10 3.15 -15.65
N PRO A 324 8.99 3.07 -16.99
CA PRO A 324 7.96 3.75 -17.76
C PRO A 324 6.55 3.39 -17.25
N HIS A 325 5.64 4.36 -17.20
CA HIS A 325 4.27 4.21 -16.72
C HIS A 325 4.16 3.72 -15.27
N PHE A 326 5.16 4.03 -14.50
CA PHE A 326 5.25 3.71 -13.08
C PHE A 326 5.52 4.98 -12.25
N TYR A 327 6.22 4.90 -11.14
CA TYR A 327 6.53 6.03 -10.26
C TYR A 327 7.88 5.81 -9.54
N LEU A 328 8.44 6.88 -8.99
CA LEU A 328 9.59 6.85 -8.10
C LEU A 328 9.20 6.45 -6.68
N ALA A 329 8.03 6.92 -6.25
CA ALA A 329 7.54 6.70 -4.90
C ALA A 329 6.02 6.77 -4.86
N HIS A 330 5.43 6.09 -3.87
CA HIS A 330 4.00 6.15 -3.56
C HIS A 330 3.76 6.23 -2.05
N GLY A 331 2.55 6.61 -1.66
CA GLY A 331 2.09 6.53 -0.27
C GLY A 331 1.74 5.10 0.12
N LEU A 332 1.73 4.86 1.43
CA LEU A 332 1.38 3.57 2.02
C LEU A 332 0.40 3.79 3.17
N GLY A 333 -0.61 2.93 3.28
CA GLY A 333 -1.63 3.04 4.32
C GLY A 333 -2.50 1.80 4.41
N VAL A 334 -3.81 1.96 4.25
CA VAL A 334 -4.76 0.83 4.17
C VAL A 334 -4.74 0.15 2.78
N GLU A 335 -4.12 0.80 1.82
CA GLU A 335 -3.80 0.21 0.50
C GLU A 335 -2.27 0.14 0.36
N SER A 336 -1.80 -0.85 -0.39
CA SER A 336 -0.36 -1.05 -0.64
C SER A 336 0.25 0.08 -1.46
N ALA A 337 -0.55 0.76 -2.29
CA ALA A 337 -0.13 1.97 -3.00
C ALA A 337 -1.28 2.99 -2.97
N GLU A 338 -1.02 4.17 -2.43
CA GLU A 338 -1.95 5.29 -2.34
C GLU A 338 -1.23 6.63 -2.54
N MET A 339 -1.97 7.73 -2.53
CA MET A 339 -1.35 9.06 -2.57
C MET A 339 -0.52 9.33 -1.28
N PRO A 340 0.58 10.09 -1.40
CA PRO A 340 1.09 10.79 -2.59
C PRO A 340 1.88 9.88 -3.54
N MET A 341 1.90 10.18 -4.85
CA MET A 341 2.67 9.45 -5.85
C MET A 341 3.61 10.39 -6.62
N VAL A 342 4.88 10.04 -6.71
CA VAL A 342 5.95 10.86 -7.30
C VAL A 342 6.36 10.31 -8.65
N GLY A 343 6.38 11.15 -9.69
CA GLY A 343 6.95 10.79 -10.99
C GLY A 343 6.02 9.96 -11.88
N THR A 344 4.71 10.03 -11.65
CA THR A 344 3.70 9.35 -12.48
C THR A 344 3.56 9.98 -13.86
N ASP A 345 2.80 9.32 -14.74
CA ASP A 345 2.42 9.86 -16.07
C ASP A 345 1.54 11.14 -16.00
N LEU A 346 1.08 11.54 -14.80
CA LEU A 346 0.41 12.83 -14.57
C LEU A 346 1.38 14.00 -14.78
N GLY A 347 2.66 13.75 -14.66
CA GLY A 347 3.75 14.66 -15.00
C GLY A 347 4.12 15.67 -13.91
N GLU A 348 5.25 16.33 -14.14
CA GLU A 348 5.87 17.26 -13.18
C GLU A 348 4.92 18.38 -12.71
N GLY A 349 4.06 18.88 -13.60
CA GLY A 349 3.09 19.93 -13.24
C GLY A 349 2.03 19.48 -12.23
N PHE A 350 1.72 18.18 -12.16
CA PHE A 350 0.91 17.61 -11.08
C PHE A 350 1.74 17.52 -9.79
N ASP A 351 2.95 17.03 -9.88
CA ASP A 351 3.85 16.86 -8.75
C ASP A 351 4.22 18.20 -8.08
N GLU A 352 4.28 19.30 -8.84
CA GLU A 352 4.52 20.66 -8.31
C GLU A 352 3.38 21.19 -7.41
N GLN A 353 2.17 20.70 -7.62
CA GLN A 353 0.99 21.14 -6.85
C GLN A 353 0.83 20.38 -5.54
N PHE A 354 1.54 19.27 -5.37
CA PHE A 354 1.41 18.43 -4.20
C PHE A 354 2.56 18.69 -3.22
N VAL A 355 2.20 19.11 -2.02
CA VAL A 355 3.16 19.46 -0.95
C VAL A 355 3.15 18.38 0.12
N LEU A 356 4.32 17.94 0.54
CA LEU A 356 4.50 16.95 1.60
C LEU A 356 4.24 17.58 2.98
N GLU A 357 3.51 16.85 3.83
CA GLU A 357 3.15 17.25 5.18
C GLU A 357 3.59 16.21 6.21
N THR A 358 3.84 16.67 7.45
CA THR A 358 4.11 15.78 8.59
C THR A 358 3.00 14.73 8.74
N GLY A 359 3.40 13.46 8.93
CA GLY A 359 2.50 12.32 9.03
C GLY A 359 2.18 11.63 7.69
N MET A 360 2.61 12.17 6.56
CA MET A 360 2.55 11.43 5.28
C MET A 360 3.60 10.32 5.28
N VAL A 361 3.31 9.25 4.54
CA VAL A 361 4.21 8.09 4.35
C VAL A 361 4.55 7.99 2.88
N LEU A 362 5.81 7.70 2.59
CA LEU A 362 6.32 7.39 1.26
C LEU A 362 7.08 6.06 1.28
N VAL A 363 6.82 5.22 0.31
CA VAL A 363 7.68 4.13 -0.16
C VAL A 363 8.48 4.68 -1.32
N LEU A 364 9.80 4.71 -1.21
CA LEU A 364 10.69 5.10 -2.31
C LEU A 364 11.24 3.83 -2.95
N GLU A 365 11.10 3.72 -4.27
CA GLU A 365 11.46 2.51 -5.01
C GLU A 365 12.19 2.80 -6.35
N PRO A 366 13.27 3.59 -6.33
CA PRO A 366 14.00 3.85 -7.55
C PRO A 366 14.53 2.57 -8.18
N VAL A 367 14.56 2.58 -9.51
CA VAL A 367 15.12 1.50 -10.34
C VAL A 367 16.25 2.07 -11.18
N VAL A 368 17.41 1.45 -11.11
CA VAL A 368 18.52 1.74 -12.03
C VAL A 368 18.76 0.51 -12.90
N TRP A 369 19.12 0.73 -14.17
CA TRP A 369 19.29 -0.34 -15.13
C TRP A 369 20.54 -0.16 -15.98
N GLU A 370 21.10 -1.29 -16.40
CA GLU A 370 22.18 -1.33 -17.39
C GLU A 370 22.00 -2.58 -18.27
N ASP A 371 21.73 -2.36 -19.56
CA ASP A 371 21.53 -3.46 -20.49
C ASP A 371 22.77 -4.36 -20.57
N GLY A 372 22.51 -5.65 -20.52
CA GLY A 372 23.53 -6.71 -20.43
C GLY A 372 23.90 -7.11 -19.00
N VAL A 373 23.60 -6.27 -18.01
CA VAL A 373 23.80 -6.56 -16.57
C VAL A 373 22.48 -6.90 -15.89
N GLY A 374 21.49 -6.02 -15.98
CA GLY A 374 20.19 -6.11 -15.34
C GLY A 374 19.80 -4.81 -14.66
N GLY A 375 18.84 -4.88 -13.74
CA GLY A 375 18.37 -3.78 -12.92
C GLY A 375 18.66 -3.98 -11.42
N TYR A 376 18.69 -2.87 -10.69
CA TYR A 376 18.65 -2.87 -9.24
C TYR A 376 17.45 -2.07 -8.75
N ARG A 377 16.57 -2.69 -7.98
CA ARG A 377 15.44 -2.06 -7.29
C ARG A 377 15.44 -2.49 -5.84
N ALA A 378 15.22 -1.55 -4.97
CA ALA A 378 14.89 -1.81 -3.57
C ALA A 378 14.00 -0.67 -3.07
N GLU A 379 13.30 -0.91 -1.99
CA GLU A 379 12.32 -0.01 -1.41
C GLU A 379 12.70 0.38 0.00
N GLU A 380 12.45 1.65 0.34
CA GLU A 380 12.58 2.17 1.69
C GLU A 380 11.33 2.97 2.07
N VAL A 381 10.77 2.63 3.23
CA VAL A 381 9.55 3.26 3.74
C VAL A 381 9.89 4.32 4.76
N VAL A 382 9.37 5.54 4.57
CA VAL A 382 9.59 6.67 5.47
C VAL A 382 8.30 7.35 5.88
N ALA A 383 8.25 7.84 7.11
CA ALA A 383 7.23 8.79 7.57
C ALA A 383 7.83 10.19 7.64
N ILE A 384 7.09 11.18 7.13
CA ILE A 384 7.48 12.59 7.19
C ILE A 384 7.27 13.12 8.61
N THR A 385 8.28 13.78 9.14
CA THR A 385 8.30 14.40 10.48
C THR A 385 8.35 15.92 10.37
N ASP A 386 8.22 16.63 11.48
CA ASP A 386 8.32 18.12 11.51
C ASP A 386 9.65 18.67 11.01
N THR A 387 10.71 17.83 10.98
CA THR A 387 12.08 18.28 10.65
C THR A 387 12.72 17.52 9.49
N GLY A 388 11.96 16.66 8.80
CA GLY A 388 12.45 15.82 7.71
C GLY A 388 11.67 14.52 7.63
N TRP A 389 12.31 13.39 7.82
CA TRP A 389 11.68 12.07 7.79
C TRP A 389 12.29 11.12 8.82
N ARG A 390 11.61 10.03 9.09
CA ARG A 390 12.13 8.87 9.84
C ARG A 390 11.80 7.55 9.13
N PRO A 391 12.62 6.51 9.27
CA PRO A 391 12.29 5.20 8.72
C PRO A 391 11.05 4.61 9.41
N LEU A 392 10.30 3.81 8.64
CA LEU A 392 9.35 2.81 9.14
C LEU A 392 9.95 1.43 8.87
N GLY A 393 9.81 0.52 9.84
CA GLY A 393 10.53 -0.75 9.81
C GLY A 393 11.95 -0.67 10.35
N GLY A 394 12.72 -1.72 10.11
CA GLY A 394 14.11 -1.88 10.57
C GLY A 394 15.16 -1.44 9.56
N TRP A 395 14.78 -1.22 8.30
CA TRP A 395 15.68 -0.99 7.17
C TRP A 395 16.80 -2.02 7.12
N PRO A 396 16.49 -3.29 6.84
CA PRO A 396 17.50 -4.32 6.71
C PRO A 396 18.48 -3.97 5.59
N GLY A 397 19.76 -4.25 5.81
CA GLY A 397 20.81 -3.95 4.86
C GLY A 397 20.67 -4.69 3.53
N HIS A 398 21.41 -4.20 2.53
CA HIS A 398 21.47 -4.79 1.19
C HIS A 398 22.60 -5.83 1.13
N LEU A 399 22.41 -6.96 1.80
CA LEU A 399 23.43 -7.98 2.01
C LEU A 399 24.12 -8.46 0.72
N GLY A 400 25.44 -8.46 0.74
CA GLY A 400 26.29 -8.75 -0.39
C GLY A 400 26.65 -7.52 -1.23
N PHE A 401 25.85 -6.45 -1.19
CA PHE A 401 26.12 -5.19 -1.88
C PHE A 401 26.79 -4.15 -0.98
N GLU A 402 26.51 -4.17 0.31
CA GLU A 402 27.17 -3.34 1.31
C GLU A 402 28.52 -3.98 1.69
N SER A 403 29.62 -3.43 1.21
CA SER A 403 30.99 -3.88 1.53
C SER A 403 31.80 -2.74 2.16
#